data_9c2b4b7ae4d93e6112e1be6ca5cc0335
#
_entry.id   9c2b4b7ae4d93e6112e1be6ca5cc0335
#
_cell.length_a   1.000
_cell.length_b   1.000
_cell.length_c   1.000
_cell.angle_alpha   90.00
_cell.angle_beta   90.00
_cell.angle_gamma   90.00
#
_symmetry.space_group_name_H-M   'P 1'
#
loop_
_entity.id
_entity.type
_entity.pdbx_description
1 polymer ?
#
loop_
_entity_poly.entity_id
_entity_poly.type
_entity_poly.pdbx_seq_one_letter_code
_entity_poly.pdbx_strand_id
1 'polypeptide(L)'
;MKDRSTIVCVRDGKVLLVARARSRWSLPGGTIKRSESPLDAALRELEEETSLAGMELTYLFQFGGLSKHHHVFRADIRQDASAEARNEISRCRWFNPGKIATLVTSIPTREIVQLFCTHENRDEVPLAVIDKPDAHVHRTAQPYVNVAGTASQQT
;
A
#
# COMPACT_ATOMS: atom_id res chain seq x y z
N MET A 1 15.83 -11.53 -4.02
CA MET A 1 15.05 -10.49 -3.32
C MET A 1 13.67 -11.05 -3.00
N LYS A 2 13.16 -10.77 -1.82
CA LYS A 2 11.86 -11.31 -1.40
C LYS A 2 10.73 -10.38 -1.80
N ASP A 3 9.63 -10.97 -2.23
CA ASP A 3 8.41 -10.22 -2.54
C ASP A 3 7.53 -10.09 -1.30
N ARG A 4 6.95 -8.93 -1.18
CA ARG A 4 6.11 -8.56 -0.04
C ARG A 4 4.88 -7.83 -0.54
N SER A 5 3.74 -8.09 0.05
CA SER A 5 2.54 -7.25 -0.13
C SER A 5 2.48 -6.21 0.97
N THR A 6 2.13 -4.99 0.60
CA THR A 6 2.05 -3.85 1.51
C THR A 6 0.77 -3.08 1.22
N ILE A 7 0.06 -2.67 2.26
CA ILE A 7 -1.26 -2.07 2.11
C ILE A 7 -1.28 -0.66 2.69
N VAL A 8 -1.73 0.31 1.89
CA VAL A 8 -2.04 1.65 2.34
C VAL A 8 -3.54 1.71 2.62
N CYS A 9 -3.91 1.60 3.88
CA CYS A 9 -5.30 1.75 4.30
C CYS A 9 -5.60 3.21 4.55
N VAL A 10 -6.68 3.70 3.95
CA VAL A 10 -7.06 5.11 4.02
C VAL A 10 -8.46 5.26 4.61
N ARG A 11 -8.60 6.19 5.54
CA ARG A 11 -9.90 6.61 6.09
C ARG A 11 -9.79 8.06 6.54
N ASP A 12 -10.69 8.91 6.03
CA ASP A 12 -10.70 10.35 6.36
C ASP A 12 -9.34 11.02 6.16
N GLY A 13 -8.66 10.68 5.08
CA GLY A 13 -7.35 11.25 4.78
C GLY A 13 -6.21 10.75 5.65
N LYS A 14 -6.47 9.78 6.53
CA LYS A 14 -5.45 9.19 7.40
C LYS A 14 -5.02 7.84 6.90
N VAL A 15 -3.81 7.45 7.24
CA VAL A 15 -3.20 6.18 6.87
C VAL A 15 -2.97 5.32 8.11
N LEU A 16 -3.30 4.04 8.00
CA LEU A 16 -3.14 3.08 9.08
C LEU A 16 -1.71 2.57 9.15
N LEU A 17 -1.10 2.69 10.31
CA LEU A 17 0.20 2.08 10.59
C LEU A 17 0.07 1.07 11.72
N VAL A 18 0.94 0.09 11.69
CA VAL A 18 1.05 -0.98 12.68
C VAL A 18 2.46 -1.02 13.24
N ALA A 19 2.60 -1.55 14.44
CA ALA A 19 3.92 -1.77 15.05
C ALA A 19 3.91 -3.00 15.93
N ARG A 20 4.98 -3.77 15.84
CA ARG A 20 5.28 -4.82 16.82
C ARG A 20 5.79 -4.16 18.10
N ALA A 21 5.79 -4.92 19.18
CA ALA A 21 6.33 -4.42 20.46
C ALA A 21 7.76 -3.92 20.26
N ARG A 22 8.01 -2.70 20.72
CA ARG A 22 9.33 -2.05 20.66
C ARG A 22 9.89 -1.90 19.25
N SER A 23 9.03 -1.93 18.24
CA SER A 23 9.43 -1.76 16.85
C SER A 23 8.97 -0.45 16.28
N ARG A 24 9.51 -0.14 15.10
CA ARG A 24 9.12 1.02 14.31
C ARG A 24 7.73 0.84 13.72
N TRP A 25 7.08 1.94 13.45
CA TRP A 25 5.83 1.92 12.71
C TRP A 25 6.06 1.48 11.27
N SER A 26 5.12 0.73 10.73
CA SER A 26 5.15 0.28 9.35
C SER A 26 3.74 0.19 8.78
N LEU A 27 3.67 0.15 7.44
CA LEU A 27 2.42 -0.19 6.77
C LEU A 27 2.11 -1.67 7.01
N PRO A 28 0.82 -2.05 7.11
CA PRO A 28 0.45 -3.46 7.16
C PRO A 28 0.97 -4.22 5.96
N GLY A 29 1.33 -5.46 6.16
CA GLY A 29 1.80 -6.31 5.07
C GLY A 29 2.79 -7.36 5.52
N GLY A 30 3.15 -8.23 4.60
CA GLY A 30 4.07 -9.32 4.87
C GLY A 30 4.57 -10.01 3.63
N THR A 31 5.40 -11.02 3.85
CA THR A 31 6.01 -11.80 2.78
C THR A 31 4.96 -12.60 2.03
N ILE A 32 5.04 -12.58 0.71
CA ILE A 32 4.19 -13.40 -0.15
C ILE A 32 4.67 -14.84 -0.05
N LYS A 33 3.78 -15.74 0.34
CA LYS A 33 4.11 -17.16 0.47
C LYS A 33 4.18 -17.80 -0.90
N ARG A 34 4.86 -18.95 -0.95
CA ARG A 34 4.91 -19.74 -2.16
C ARG A 34 3.50 -20.12 -2.60
N SER A 35 3.22 -19.96 -3.88
CA SER A 35 1.89 -20.23 -4.48
C SER A 35 0.78 -19.26 -4.05
N GLU A 36 1.12 -18.17 -3.38
CA GLU A 36 0.19 -17.14 -3.01
C GLU A 36 0.32 -15.96 -3.98
N SER A 37 -0.79 -15.37 -4.42
CA SER A 37 -0.73 -14.14 -5.21
C SER A 37 -0.42 -12.94 -4.30
N PRO A 38 0.12 -11.85 -4.85
CA PRO A 38 0.29 -10.63 -4.06
C PRO A 38 -1.00 -10.13 -3.44
N LEU A 39 -2.13 -10.24 -4.15
CA LEU A 39 -3.43 -9.84 -3.62
C LEU A 39 -3.86 -10.71 -2.45
N ASP A 40 -3.73 -12.02 -2.57
CA ASP A 40 -4.10 -12.94 -1.50
C ASP A 40 -3.22 -12.71 -0.27
N ALA A 41 -1.92 -12.49 -0.47
CA ALA A 41 -1.01 -12.14 0.62
C ALA A 41 -1.43 -10.84 1.30
N ALA A 42 -1.81 -9.83 0.52
CA ALA A 42 -2.26 -8.56 1.07
C ALA A 42 -3.51 -8.73 1.93
N LEU A 43 -4.50 -9.46 1.44
CA LEU A 43 -5.74 -9.72 2.19
C LEU A 43 -5.46 -10.49 3.47
N ARG A 44 -4.64 -11.52 3.40
CA ARG A 44 -4.27 -12.33 4.55
C ARG A 44 -3.53 -11.52 5.60
N GLU A 45 -2.49 -10.79 5.21
CA GLU A 45 -1.70 -9.99 6.14
C GLU A 45 -2.53 -8.88 6.79
N LEU A 46 -3.39 -8.23 6.01
CA LEU A 46 -4.25 -7.18 6.54
C LEU A 46 -5.16 -7.72 7.64
N GLU A 47 -5.78 -8.87 7.42
CA GLU A 47 -6.63 -9.50 8.43
C GLU A 47 -5.82 -9.98 9.64
N GLU A 48 -4.68 -10.62 9.41
CA GLU A 48 -3.82 -11.13 10.48
C GLU A 48 -3.31 -10.02 11.39
N GLU A 49 -2.95 -8.87 10.83
CA GLU A 49 -2.33 -7.78 11.59
C GLU A 49 -3.33 -6.79 12.17
N THR A 50 -4.46 -6.56 11.48
CA THR A 50 -5.37 -5.46 11.83
C THR A 50 -6.82 -5.88 12.04
N SER A 51 -7.16 -7.13 11.89
CA SER A 51 -8.54 -7.65 11.96
C SER A 51 -9.45 -7.19 10.82
N LEU A 52 -8.92 -6.46 9.85
CA LEU A 52 -9.70 -5.99 8.70
C LEU A 52 -9.83 -7.12 7.67
N ALA A 53 -11.00 -7.74 7.62
CA ALA A 53 -11.29 -8.87 6.74
C ALA A 53 -12.21 -8.45 5.61
N GLY A 54 -12.08 -9.13 4.46
CA GLY A 54 -12.99 -8.92 3.34
C GLY A 54 -12.90 -7.56 2.68
N MET A 55 -11.77 -6.90 2.77
CA MET A 55 -11.58 -5.58 2.16
C MET A 55 -11.37 -5.68 0.66
N GLU A 56 -11.82 -4.68 -0.07
CA GLU A 56 -11.46 -4.51 -1.47
C GLU A 56 -10.13 -3.80 -1.56
N LEU A 57 -9.20 -4.40 -2.29
CA LEU A 57 -7.87 -3.83 -2.48
C LEU A 57 -7.64 -3.46 -3.94
N THR A 58 -7.08 -2.28 -4.15
CA THR A 58 -6.69 -1.80 -5.47
C THR A 58 -5.17 -1.80 -5.56
N TYR A 59 -4.62 -2.41 -6.60
CA TYR A 59 -3.18 -2.40 -6.82
C TYR A 59 -2.73 -1.01 -7.25
N LEU A 60 -1.68 -0.49 -6.63
CA LEU A 60 -1.14 0.83 -6.95
C LEU A 60 0.15 0.76 -7.76
N PHE A 61 1.19 0.17 -7.19
CA PHE A 61 2.51 0.14 -7.81
C PHE A 61 3.42 -0.88 -7.14
N GLN A 62 4.55 -1.15 -7.78
CA GLN A 62 5.66 -1.85 -7.14
C GLN A 62 6.66 -0.85 -6.58
N PHE A 63 7.20 -1.16 -5.42
CA PHE A 63 8.24 -0.37 -4.80
C PHE A 63 9.43 -1.28 -4.50
N GLY A 64 10.60 -0.93 -5.02
CA GLY A 64 11.84 -1.65 -4.74
C GLY A 64 12.55 -1.08 -3.53
N GLY A 65 12.54 -1.84 -2.44
CA GLY A 65 13.32 -1.52 -1.25
C GLY A 65 14.73 -2.12 -1.36
N LEU A 66 15.49 -2.01 -0.28
CA LEU A 66 16.88 -2.50 -0.25
C LEU A 66 16.97 -4.01 -0.42
N SER A 67 16.04 -4.75 0.15
CA SER A 67 16.07 -6.22 0.15
C SER A 67 14.75 -6.87 -0.21
N LYS A 68 13.74 -6.07 -0.53
CA LYS A 68 12.39 -6.56 -0.79
C LYS A 68 11.72 -5.76 -1.89
N HIS A 69 10.93 -6.47 -2.70
CA HIS A 69 9.99 -5.83 -3.61
C HIS A 69 8.63 -5.75 -2.95
N HIS A 70 8.06 -4.56 -2.89
CA HIS A 70 6.74 -4.34 -2.32
C HIS A 70 5.72 -4.20 -3.42
N HIS A 71 4.71 -5.05 -3.39
CA HIS A 71 3.50 -4.88 -4.17
C HIS A 71 2.54 -4.07 -3.32
N VAL A 72 2.28 -2.84 -3.72
CA VAL A 72 1.56 -1.88 -2.89
C VAL A 72 0.10 -1.81 -3.32
N PHE A 73 -0.79 -2.02 -2.36
CA PHE A 73 -2.24 -1.97 -2.54
C PHE A 73 -2.83 -0.84 -1.72
N ARG A 74 -3.98 -0.35 -2.16
CA ARG A 74 -4.79 0.61 -1.43
C ARG A 74 -6.06 -0.07 -0.94
N ALA A 75 -6.47 0.25 0.27
CA ALA A 75 -7.76 -0.12 0.83
C ALA A 75 -8.44 1.12 1.40
N ASP A 76 -9.65 1.42 0.94
CA ASP A 76 -10.48 2.46 1.54
C ASP A 76 -11.31 1.81 2.65
N ILE A 77 -11.09 2.24 3.88
CA ILE A 77 -11.68 1.59 5.05
C ILE A 77 -12.92 2.35 5.49
N ARG A 78 -14.03 1.62 5.59
CA ARG A 78 -15.31 2.19 6.01
C ARG A 78 -15.27 2.62 7.47
N GLN A 79 -16.10 3.59 7.82
CA GLN A 79 -16.18 4.11 9.19
C GLN A 79 -16.62 3.06 10.21
N ASP A 80 -17.42 2.09 9.77
CA ASP A 80 -17.93 1.02 10.63
C ASP A 80 -16.95 -0.14 10.80
N ALA A 81 -15.84 -0.15 10.07
CA ALA A 81 -14.81 -1.17 10.22
C ALA A 81 -13.80 -0.72 11.28
N SER A 82 -13.49 -1.63 12.20
CA SER A 82 -12.56 -1.34 13.30
C SER A 82 -11.24 -2.06 13.07
N ALA A 83 -10.17 -1.29 13.00
CA ALA A 83 -8.82 -1.84 12.93
C ALA A 83 -8.33 -2.12 14.34
N GLU A 84 -7.94 -3.37 14.59
CA GLU A 84 -7.47 -3.81 15.91
C GLU A 84 -6.19 -4.62 15.74
N ALA A 85 -5.20 -4.31 16.57
CA ALA A 85 -3.93 -5.04 16.55
C ALA A 85 -4.14 -6.51 16.90
N ARG A 86 -3.52 -7.40 16.13
CA ARG A 86 -3.60 -8.84 16.32
C ARG A 86 -2.24 -9.50 16.15
N ASN A 87 -2.14 -10.70 16.67
CA ASN A 87 -0.95 -11.55 16.56
C ASN A 87 0.29 -10.80 17.04
N GLU A 88 1.34 -10.69 16.23
CA GLU A 88 2.57 -10.02 16.63
C GLU A 88 2.46 -8.50 16.64
N ILE A 89 1.37 -7.94 16.17
CA ILE A 89 1.16 -6.49 16.19
C ILE A 89 0.63 -6.06 17.54
N SER A 90 1.32 -5.11 18.17
CA SER A 90 0.93 -4.59 19.49
C SER A 90 0.22 -3.24 19.40
N ARG A 91 0.41 -2.49 18.33
CA ARG A 91 -0.20 -1.17 18.14
C ARG A 91 -0.69 -1.01 16.72
N CYS A 92 -1.84 -0.35 16.59
CA CYS A 92 -2.48 -0.09 15.31
C CYS A 92 -3.14 1.28 15.41
N ARG A 93 -2.72 2.25 14.59
CA ARG A 93 -3.20 3.64 14.67
C ARG A 93 -3.31 4.30 13.31
N TRP A 94 -4.25 5.23 13.25
CA TRP A 94 -4.45 6.10 12.10
C TRP A 94 -3.63 7.39 12.26
N PHE A 95 -2.89 7.76 11.23
CA PHE A 95 -2.05 8.96 11.26
C PHE A 95 -2.31 9.82 10.02
N ASN A 96 -2.25 11.13 10.20
CA ASN A 96 -2.17 12.03 9.05
C ASN A 96 -0.85 11.78 8.32
N PRO A 97 -0.83 11.78 6.98
CA PRO A 97 0.41 11.55 6.21
C PRO A 97 1.54 12.49 6.61
N GLY A 98 1.24 13.77 6.88
CA GLY A 98 2.24 14.72 7.34
C GLY A 98 2.88 14.33 8.67
N LYS A 99 2.12 13.70 9.55
CA LYS A 99 2.63 13.20 10.82
C LYS A 99 3.58 12.03 10.63
N ILE A 100 3.31 11.18 9.65
CA ILE A 100 4.10 9.98 9.37
C ILE A 100 5.56 10.36 9.07
N ALA A 101 5.79 11.49 8.39
CA ALA A 101 7.14 11.95 8.10
C ALA A 101 7.97 12.23 9.36
N THR A 102 7.32 12.45 10.51
CA THR A 102 7.99 12.75 11.77
C THR A 102 8.11 11.54 12.70
N LEU A 103 7.47 10.43 12.35
CA LEU A 103 7.49 9.22 13.18
C LEU A 103 8.75 8.38 12.90
N VAL A 104 9.07 7.53 13.87
CA VAL A 104 10.08 6.50 13.66
C VAL A 104 9.42 5.36 12.91
N THR A 105 9.64 5.32 11.60
CA THR A 105 9.07 4.32 10.70
C THR A 105 10.15 3.46 10.09
N SER A 106 9.76 2.31 9.53
CA SER A 106 10.63 1.59 8.62
C SER A 106 10.88 2.45 7.38
N ILE A 107 12.05 2.29 6.76
CA ILE A 107 12.42 3.09 5.59
C ILE A 107 11.39 2.94 4.47
N PRO A 108 10.99 1.70 4.08
CA PRO A 108 10.01 1.56 3.00
C PRO A 108 8.67 2.24 3.30
N THR A 109 8.23 2.22 4.55
CA THR A 109 6.96 2.83 4.95
C THR A 109 6.92 4.31 4.59
N ARG A 110 7.95 5.06 4.98
CA ARG A 110 7.99 6.50 4.71
C ARG A 110 7.95 6.79 3.22
N GLU A 111 8.76 6.08 2.46
CA GLU A 111 8.86 6.28 1.01
C GLU A 111 7.57 5.89 0.29
N ILE A 112 6.96 4.78 0.66
CA ILE A 112 5.70 4.33 0.06
C ILE A 112 4.58 5.31 0.35
N VAL A 113 4.45 5.79 1.59
CA VAL A 113 3.44 6.78 1.94
C VAL A 113 3.65 8.08 1.15
N GLN A 114 4.89 8.50 1.00
CA GLN A 114 5.21 9.70 0.23
C GLN A 114 4.81 9.55 -1.24
N LEU A 115 5.13 8.42 -1.85
CA LEU A 115 4.71 8.12 -3.22
C LEU A 115 3.19 8.07 -3.35
N PHE A 116 2.53 7.44 -2.40
CA PHE A 116 1.07 7.37 -2.36
C PHE A 116 0.46 8.78 -2.35
N CYS A 117 0.93 9.66 -1.48
CA CYS A 117 0.43 11.03 -1.40
C CYS A 117 0.69 11.81 -2.69
N THR A 118 1.80 11.56 -3.36
CA THR A 118 2.10 12.19 -4.65
C THR A 118 1.11 11.73 -5.73
N HIS A 119 0.74 10.47 -5.73
CA HIS A 119 -0.26 9.95 -6.66
C HIS A 119 -1.64 10.56 -6.42
N GLU A 120 -2.06 10.61 -5.16
CA GLU A 120 -3.36 11.21 -4.81
C GLU A 120 -3.45 12.65 -5.27
N ASN A 121 -2.40 13.43 -5.05
CA ASN A 121 -2.38 14.83 -5.45
C ASN A 121 -2.44 15.02 -6.97
N ARG A 122 -1.95 14.06 -7.74
CA ARG A 122 -2.01 14.14 -9.21
C ARG A 122 -3.42 13.87 -9.73
N ASP A 123 -4.13 12.98 -9.10
CA ASP A 123 -5.50 12.66 -9.50
C ASP A 123 -6.45 13.83 -9.22
N GLU A 124 -6.09 14.71 -8.31
CA GLU A 124 -6.86 15.93 -8.02
C GLU A 124 -6.55 17.09 -8.96
N VAL A 125 -5.50 16.99 -9.76
CA VAL A 125 -5.16 18.08 -10.69
C VAL A 125 -6.10 18.06 -11.87
N PRO A 126 -6.77 19.19 -12.18
CA PRO A 126 -7.68 19.27 -13.33
C PRO A 126 -6.98 18.90 -14.63
N LEU A 127 -7.67 18.16 -15.48
CA LEU A 127 -7.14 17.71 -16.77
C LEU A 127 -6.59 18.85 -17.62
N ALA A 128 -7.11 20.06 -17.46
CA ALA A 128 -6.66 21.22 -18.20
C ALA A 128 -5.22 21.63 -17.91
N VAL A 129 -4.69 21.19 -16.79
CA VAL A 129 -3.31 21.50 -16.38
C VAL A 129 -2.34 20.41 -16.82
N ILE A 130 -2.86 19.25 -17.19
CA ILE A 130 -2.04 18.12 -17.65
C ILE A 130 -1.92 18.21 -19.16
N ASP A 131 -1.31 19.27 -19.64
CA ASP A 131 -1.22 19.49 -21.07
C ASP A 131 -0.02 18.80 -21.71
N LYS A 132 0.88 18.29 -20.92
CA LYS A 132 2.05 17.60 -21.43
C LYS A 132 2.09 16.20 -20.85
N PRO A 133 1.81 15.19 -21.67
CA PRO A 133 1.96 13.82 -21.20
C PRO A 133 3.42 13.56 -20.88
N ASP A 134 3.72 13.53 -19.61
CA ASP A 134 5.02 13.09 -19.20
C ASP A 134 5.01 11.56 -19.24
N ALA A 135 5.78 11.03 -20.16
CA ALA A 135 5.83 9.58 -20.37
C ALA A 135 6.20 8.81 -19.10
N HIS A 136 6.76 9.49 -18.13
CA HIS A 136 7.15 8.86 -16.88
C HIS A 136 5.97 8.56 -15.97
N VAL A 137 4.90 9.33 -16.09
CA VAL A 137 3.73 9.17 -15.24
C VAL A 137 3.00 7.85 -15.50
N HIS A 138 3.05 7.39 -16.73
CA HIS A 138 2.32 6.18 -17.10
C HIS A 138 2.96 4.89 -16.60
N ARG A 139 4.20 4.94 -16.23
CA ARG A 139 4.94 3.72 -15.84
C ARG A 139 4.67 3.26 -14.43
N THR A 140 4.21 4.16 -13.60
CA THR A 140 4.03 3.85 -12.18
C THR A 140 2.67 3.24 -11.89
N ALA A 141 1.72 3.40 -12.78
CA ALA A 141 0.36 2.95 -12.57
C ALA A 141 -0.02 1.77 -13.45
N GLN A 142 0.85 0.84 -13.64
CA GLN A 142 0.48 -0.34 -14.41
C GLN A 142 -0.49 -1.19 -13.62
N PRO A 143 -1.64 -1.48 -14.20
CA PRO A 143 -2.61 -2.31 -13.48
C PRO A 143 -2.03 -3.69 -13.26
N TYR A 144 -2.15 -4.15 -12.07
CA TYR A 144 -1.72 -5.50 -11.72
C TYR A 144 -2.38 -6.56 -12.58
N VAL A 145 -3.57 -6.24 -13.06
CA VAL A 145 -4.33 -7.14 -13.93
C VAL A 145 -3.55 -7.52 -15.18
N ASN A 146 -2.67 -6.66 -15.63
CA ASN A 146 -1.87 -6.96 -16.80
C ASN A 146 -0.93 -8.13 -16.58
N VAL A 147 -0.66 -8.42 -15.34
CA VAL A 147 0.15 -9.58 -14.99
C VAL A 147 -0.57 -10.87 -15.35
N ALA A 148 -1.89 -10.83 -15.46
CA ALA A 148 -2.65 -11.98 -15.90
C ALA A 148 -2.39 -12.34 -17.36
N GLY A 149 -1.46 -11.70 -17.99
CA GLY A 149 -1.02 -12.07 -19.33
C GLY A 149 -1.94 -11.60 -20.43
N THR A 150 -2.90 -10.81 -20.10
CA THR A 150 -3.79 -10.31 -21.12
C THR A 150 -3.13 -9.29 -22.01
N ALA A 151 -1.98 -8.85 -21.63
CA ALA A 151 -1.23 -7.93 -22.45
C ALA A 151 -0.61 -8.54 -23.68
N SER A 152 -0.70 -9.83 -23.79
CA SER A 152 -0.03 -10.53 -24.87
C SER A 152 -0.69 -10.36 -26.22
N GLN A 153 -1.78 -9.67 -26.28
CA GLN A 153 -2.41 -9.51 -27.54
C GLN A 153 -2.04 -8.29 -28.29
N GLN A 154 -1.10 -7.58 -27.83
CA GLN A 154 -0.72 -6.44 -28.57
C GLN A 154 0.11 -6.86 -29.68
N THR A 155 -0.31 -7.01 -30.79
CA THR A 155 0.44 -7.21 -32.03
C THR A 155 0.28 -5.98 -32.92
#